data_03b4307b70223ff52fa13a0fc9a6abda
#
_entry.id   03b4307b70223ff52fa13a0fc9a6abda
#
_cell.length_a   1.000
_cell.length_b   1.000
_cell.length_c   1.000
_cell.angle_alpha   90.00
_cell.angle_beta   90.00
_cell.angle_gamma   90.00
#
_symmetry.space_group_name_H-M   'P 1'
#
loop_
_entity.id
_entity.type
_entity.pdbx_description
1 polymer ?
#
loop_
_entity_poly.entity_id
_entity_poly.type
_entity_poly.pdbx_seq_one_letter_code
_entity_poly.pdbx_strand_id
1 'polypeptide(L)'
;MANAAENTQHGPSEGAQYPDLVIVGAGLFGLTVAQQAVEHTGARVHIIDIRDHIGGNAYSYMDEETGAEIHKYGAHLFHTSNKRVWDYVNRFTSFTNYVHRVYATHDGEVYPLPINLGTINQFFHAHYTPAEAKALIEQQAGELAGTDPANLNDKGIQLIGRPLYEAFIKNYTGKQWQTDPSELPAAIIKRLPVRFNYDNRYFKDTWEGLPADGYTAWMEKMIDDPRITVELGVDFFDESQPYNKKVLQAAGVPVVYTGPVDRYFDYELGDLKWRTVDFKEVRYDEGDHFGCPVMNFSDADVPYTRAIEFKNFNPERHDAQNPNKTVVWEEYSRFAERGDEPYYPVNTDADKALYAQYGAKAKAEPNTVFGGRLGTYKYYDMHNVIDTALTAYEEQVAPLLKK
;
A
#
# COMPACT_ATOMS: atom_id res chain seq x y z
N MET A 1 24.13 40.88 -31.18
CA MET A 1 23.87 41.30 -29.78
C MET A 1 22.96 40.23 -29.19
N ALA A 2 23.55 39.33 -28.42
CA ALA A 2 22.84 38.24 -27.78
C ALA A 2 22.37 38.73 -26.39
N ASN A 3 21.06 38.72 -26.17
CA ASN A 3 20.49 38.93 -24.85
C ASN A 3 20.66 37.62 -24.06
N ALA A 4 21.49 37.70 -23.02
CA ALA A 4 21.54 36.67 -21.97
C ALA A 4 20.20 36.72 -21.19
N ALA A 5 19.47 35.64 -21.20
CA ALA A 5 18.32 35.45 -20.31
C ALA A 5 18.86 35.33 -18.88
N GLU A 6 18.57 36.28 -18.02
CA GLU A 6 18.79 36.23 -16.60
C GLU A 6 17.97 35.07 -16.01
N ASN A 7 18.68 34.13 -15.45
CA ASN A 7 18.13 32.95 -14.73
C ASN A 7 17.71 33.44 -13.35
N THR A 8 16.46 33.92 -13.21
CA THR A 8 15.89 34.35 -11.92
C THR A 8 15.63 33.07 -11.08
N GLN A 9 16.46 32.89 -10.07
CA GLN A 9 16.22 31.91 -8.99
C GLN A 9 14.89 32.29 -8.29
N HIS A 10 13.85 31.50 -8.47
CA HIS A 10 12.57 31.65 -7.80
C HIS A 10 12.64 30.92 -6.44
N GLY A 11 13.29 31.55 -5.47
CA GLY A 11 13.09 31.25 -4.03
C GLY A 11 11.87 32.00 -3.50
N PRO A 12 11.43 31.75 -2.27
CA PRO A 12 10.40 32.56 -1.62
C PRO A 12 10.79 34.01 -1.72
N SER A 13 9.81 34.90 -1.94
CA SER A 13 10.02 36.37 -2.13
C SER A 13 10.99 36.90 -1.06
N GLU A 14 11.88 37.83 -1.45
CA GLU A 14 12.85 38.48 -0.53
C GLU A 14 12.14 38.92 0.75
N GLY A 15 12.51 38.30 1.91
CA GLY A 15 11.91 38.51 3.22
C GLY A 15 10.94 37.45 3.69
N ALA A 16 10.56 36.47 2.88
CA ALA A 16 9.77 35.31 3.36
C ALA A 16 10.68 34.32 4.10
N GLN A 17 10.33 34.02 5.32
CA GLN A 17 11.04 33.04 6.14
C GLN A 17 10.68 31.63 5.66
N TYR A 18 11.68 30.78 5.38
CA TYR A 18 11.46 29.36 5.07
C TYR A 18 10.66 28.66 6.18
N PRO A 19 9.88 27.62 5.87
CA PRO A 19 9.31 26.75 6.90
C PRO A 19 10.43 26.07 7.70
N ASP A 20 10.10 25.65 8.91
CA ASP A 20 11.06 24.97 9.78
C ASP A 20 11.32 23.53 9.31
N LEU A 21 10.38 22.96 8.55
CA LEU A 21 10.42 21.62 7.94
C LEU A 21 9.68 21.62 6.61
N VAL A 22 10.27 21.02 5.59
CA VAL A 22 9.57 20.67 4.34
C VAL A 22 9.39 19.15 4.26
N ILE A 23 8.19 18.71 3.92
CA ILE A 23 7.86 17.30 3.72
C ILE A 23 7.50 17.07 2.26
N VAL A 24 8.21 16.17 1.61
CA VAL A 24 7.99 15.76 0.22
C VAL A 24 7.24 14.44 0.21
N GLY A 25 5.94 14.54 -0.09
CA GLY A 25 4.97 13.45 -0.09
C GLY A 25 3.92 13.58 1.01
N ALA A 26 2.68 13.81 0.61
CA ALA A 26 1.50 13.94 1.47
C ALA A 26 0.82 12.59 1.78
N GLY A 27 1.56 11.48 1.78
CA GLY A 27 1.08 10.18 2.23
C GLY A 27 1.12 10.03 3.76
N LEU A 28 0.62 8.91 4.29
CA LEU A 28 0.51 8.66 5.74
C LEU A 28 1.83 8.90 6.51
N PHE A 29 2.99 8.59 5.92
CA PHE A 29 4.27 8.88 6.56
C PHE A 29 4.48 10.38 6.74
N GLY A 30 4.36 11.14 5.65
CA GLY A 30 4.56 12.60 5.68
C GLY A 30 3.57 13.30 6.59
N LEU A 31 2.28 12.94 6.50
CA LEU A 31 1.22 13.52 7.34
C LEU A 31 1.44 13.22 8.83
N THR A 32 1.88 12.00 9.17
CA THR A 32 2.21 11.63 10.57
C THR A 32 3.38 12.47 11.10
N VAL A 33 4.44 12.60 10.31
CA VAL A 33 5.60 13.43 10.71
C VAL A 33 5.22 14.90 10.85
N ALA A 34 4.40 15.43 9.93
CA ALA A 34 3.91 16.83 10.00
C ALA A 34 3.14 17.08 11.31
N GLN A 35 2.19 16.22 11.60
CA GLN A 35 1.38 16.29 12.82
C GLN A 35 2.24 16.24 14.09
N GLN A 36 3.21 15.33 14.15
CA GLN A 36 4.12 15.20 15.29
C GLN A 36 5.05 16.41 15.45
N ALA A 37 5.56 16.95 14.32
CA ALA A 37 6.43 18.12 14.35
C ALA A 37 5.70 19.35 14.91
N VAL A 38 4.49 19.60 14.45
CA VAL A 38 3.69 20.72 14.93
C VAL A 38 3.30 20.55 16.41
N GLU A 39 2.86 19.35 16.81
CA GLU A 39 2.42 19.08 18.17
C GLU A 39 3.54 19.22 19.19
N HIS A 40 4.72 18.71 18.89
CA HIS A 40 5.80 18.61 19.89
C HIS A 40 6.85 19.72 19.82
N THR A 41 7.00 20.40 18.69
CA THR A 41 8.00 21.48 18.54
C THR A 41 7.39 22.83 18.20
N GLY A 42 6.13 22.87 17.78
CA GLY A 42 5.50 24.09 17.29
C GLY A 42 6.03 24.53 15.93
N ALA A 43 6.73 23.66 15.20
CA ALA A 43 7.34 23.96 13.92
C ALA A 43 6.29 24.35 12.85
N ARG A 44 6.67 25.23 11.95
CA ARG A 44 5.93 25.53 10.71
C ARG A 44 6.34 24.49 9.69
N VAL A 45 5.37 23.72 9.20
CA VAL A 45 5.60 22.63 8.27
C VAL A 45 4.99 22.95 6.92
N HIS A 46 5.74 22.74 5.85
CA HIS A 46 5.24 22.84 4.47
C HIS A 46 5.31 21.46 3.81
N ILE A 47 4.16 20.94 3.39
CA ILE A 47 4.03 19.65 2.69
C ILE A 47 3.87 19.94 1.21
N ILE A 48 4.66 19.28 0.37
CA ILE A 48 4.49 19.28 -1.09
C ILE A 48 4.24 17.87 -1.59
N ASP A 49 3.39 17.71 -2.60
CA ASP A 49 3.18 16.45 -3.29
C ASP A 49 3.03 16.68 -4.78
N ILE A 50 3.56 15.76 -5.59
CA ILE A 50 3.43 15.79 -7.05
C ILE A 50 1.99 15.48 -7.51
N ARG A 51 1.21 14.78 -6.68
CA ARG A 51 -0.19 14.47 -6.93
C ARG A 51 -1.10 15.67 -6.62
N ASP A 52 -2.32 15.62 -7.11
CA ASP A 52 -3.37 16.61 -6.90
C ASP A 52 -4.21 16.39 -5.63
N HIS A 53 -3.78 15.46 -4.77
CA HIS A 53 -4.47 15.07 -3.53
C HIS A 53 -3.49 14.65 -2.44
N ILE A 54 -3.93 14.73 -1.19
CA ILE A 54 -3.23 14.15 -0.03
C ILE A 54 -3.53 12.65 0.07
N GLY A 55 -2.87 11.97 1.02
CA GLY A 55 -3.15 10.58 1.40
C GLY A 55 -2.28 9.56 0.70
N GLY A 56 -1.53 9.94 -0.31
CA GLY A 56 -0.72 8.98 -1.07
C GLY A 56 -1.60 7.86 -1.63
N ASN A 57 -1.17 6.61 -1.48
CA ASN A 57 -1.96 5.47 -1.96
C ASN A 57 -3.21 5.19 -1.12
N ALA A 58 -3.34 5.76 0.08
CA ALA A 58 -4.55 5.62 0.90
C ALA A 58 -5.64 6.66 0.58
N TYR A 59 -5.44 7.49 -0.45
CA TYR A 59 -6.44 8.46 -0.89
C TYR A 59 -7.74 7.78 -1.31
N SER A 60 -8.86 8.33 -0.84
CA SER A 60 -10.21 7.91 -1.21
C SER A 60 -11.07 9.10 -1.58
N TYR A 61 -12.11 8.85 -2.35
CA TYR A 61 -13.11 9.85 -2.73
C TYR A 61 -14.50 9.22 -2.84
N MET A 62 -15.54 10.04 -2.74
CA MET A 62 -16.91 9.58 -2.92
C MET A 62 -17.26 9.58 -4.41
N ASP A 63 -17.72 8.44 -4.93
CA ASP A 63 -18.29 8.34 -6.26
C ASP A 63 -19.73 8.89 -6.24
N GLU A 64 -19.97 9.94 -7.01
CA GLU A 64 -21.26 10.66 -7.00
C GLU A 64 -22.43 9.80 -7.49
N GLU A 65 -22.17 8.87 -8.42
CA GLU A 65 -23.23 8.04 -9.02
C GLU A 65 -23.67 6.91 -8.11
N THR A 66 -22.74 6.27 -7.43
CA THR A 66 -23.02 5.10 -6.58
C THR A 66 -23.08 5.44 -5.09
N GLY A 67 -22.52 6.58 -4.66
CA GLY A 67 -22.36 6.92 -3.26
C GLY A 67 -21.35 6.05 -2.52
N ALA A 68 -20.52 5.31 -3.26
CA ALA A 68 -19.46 4.49 -2.69
C ALA A 68 -18.20 5.32 -2.43
N GLU A 69 -17.48 5.02 -1.35
CA GLU A 69 -16.12 5.53 -1.14
C GLU A 69 -15.14 4.69 -1.96
N ILE A 70 -14.53 5.30 -2.97
CA ILE A 70 -13.56 4.67 -3.86
C ILE A 70 -12.16 4.87 -3.30
N HIS A 71 -11.42 3.78 -3.10
CA HIS A 71 -10.00 3.83 -2.80
C HIS A 71 -9.22 3.89 -4.12
N LYS A 72 -8.75 5.09 -4.50
CA LYS A 72 -8.19 5.37 -5.84
C LYS A 72 -7.04 4.43 -6.25
N TYR A 73 -6.32 3.89 -5.30
CA TYR A 73 -5.16 3.02 -5.54
C TYR A 73 -5.39 1.57 -5.09
N GLY A 74 -6.65 1.12 -5.17
CA GLY A 74 -7.06 -0.23 -4.75
C GLY A 74 -7.46 -0.31 -3.29
N ALA A 75 -8.00 -1.45 -2.89
CA ALA A 75 -8.53 -1.65 -1.56
C ALA A 75 -7.48 -1.39 -0.47
N HIS A 76 -7.74 -0.41 0.39
CA HIS A 76 -6.96 -0.09 1.57
C HIS A 76 -7.77 -0.45 2.81
N LEU A 77 -7.19 -1.26 3.68
CA LEU A 77 -7.83 -1.83 4.86
C LEU A 77 -6.94 -1.60 6.07
N PHE A 78 -7.47 -0.90 7.06
CA PHE A 78 -6.69 -0.62 8.26
C PHE A 78 -6.80 -1.79 9.24
N HIS A 79 -5.67 -2.29 9.68
CA HIS A 79 -5.56 -3.33 10.69
C HIS A 79 -4.26 -3.14 11.48
N THR A 80 -4.24 -3.53 12.73
CA THR A 80 -3.02 -3.48 13.56
C THR A 80 -3.17 -4.29 14.84
N SER A 81 -2.05 -4.81 15.34
CA SER A 81 -1.91 -5.26 16.73
C SER A 81 -0.98 -4.34 17.54
N ASN A 82 -0.48 -3.26 16.93
CA ASN A 82 0.37 -2.27 17.58
C ASN A 82 -0.50 -1.24 18.30
N LYS A 83 -0.52 -1.32 19.64
CA LYS A 83 -1.31 -0.40 20.47
C LYS A 83 -0.91 1.07 20.31
N ARG A 84 0.38 1.36 20.11
CA ARG A 84 0.84 2.74 19.86
C ARG A 84 0.19 3.35 18.64
N VAL A 85 0.15 2.58 17.55
CA VAL A 85 -0.48 3.03 16.31
C VAL A 85 -1.99 3.15 16.47
N TRP A 86 -2.63 2.15 17.11
CA TRP A 86 -4.07 2.19 17.36
C TRP A 86 -4.50 3.41 18.18
N ASP A 87 -3.80 3.69 19.27
CA ASP A 87 -4.07 4.86 20.11
C ASP A 87 -3.83 6.17 19.34
N TYR A 88 -2.82 6.22 18.49
CA TYR A 88 -2.50 7.38 17.67
C TYR A 88 -3.59 7.69 16.65
N VAL A 89 -4.01 6.71 15.85
CA VAL A 89 -4.98 6.94 14.77
C VAL A 89 -6.36 7.27 15.29
N ASN A 90 -6.76 6.72 16.44
CA ASN A 90 -8.04 7.02 17.10
C ASN A 90 -8.14 8.44 17.67
N ARG A 91 -7.09 9.24 17.61
CA ARG A 91 -7.14 10.67 17.91
C ARG A 91 -7.84 11.47 16.82
N PHE A 92 -7.85 10.96 15.59
CA PHE A 92 -8.27 11.69 14.39
C PHE A 92 -9.52 11.09 13.72
N THR A 93 -9.81 9.82 13.96
CA THR A 93 -10.99 9.14 13.42
C THR A 93 -11.45 8.04 14.36
N SER A 94 -12.66 7.55 14.17
CA SER A 94 -13.12 6.27 14.69
C SER A 94 -13.12 5.23 13.57
N PHE A 95 -13.08 3.95 13.93
CA PHE A 95 -13.10 2.86 12.97
C PHE A 95 -14.44 2.11 13.06
N THR A 96 -14.92 1.66 11.90
CA THR A 96 -16.10 0.79 11.80
C THR A 96 -15.80 -0.60 12.35
N ASN A 97 -16.82 -1.43 12.53
CA ASN A 97 -16.66 -2.84 12.89
C ASN A 97 -16.42 -3.74 11.69
N TYR A 98 -15.90 -3.19 10.59
CA TYR A 98 -15.62 -3.95 9.38
C TYR A 98 -14.56 -5.01 9.62
N VAL A 99 -14.88 -6.24 9.21
CA VAL A 99 -13.97 -7.40 9.25
C VAL A 99 -13.72 -7.86 7.82
N HIS A 100 -12.47 -7.81 7.39
CA HIS A 100 -12.14 -8.17 6.00
C HIS A 100 -12.25 -9.66 5.75
N ARG A 101 -13.02 -10.00 4.71
CA ARG A 101 -13.18 -11.35 4.15
C ARG A 101 -12.96 -11.30 2.66
N VAL A 102 -12.27 -12.29 2.14
CA VAL A 102 -11.97 -12.45 0.71
C VAL A 102 -12.58 -13.74 0.23
N TYR A 103 -13.11 -13.71 -0.96
CA TYR A 103 -13.59 -14.88 -1.67
C TYR A 103 -12.79 -15.08 -2.95
N ALA A 104 -12.79 -16.31 -3.48
CA ALA A 104 -12.17 -16.61 -4.76
C ALA A 104 -13.10 -17.45 -5.62
N THR A 105 -13.10 -17.19 -6.93
CA THR A 105 -13.75 -18.05 -7.90
C THR A 105 -12.78 -19.12 -8.39
N HIS A 106 -13.28 -20.35 -8.59
CA HIS A 106 -12.58 -21.42 -9.27
C HIS A 106 -13.60 -22.39 -9.86
N ASP A 107 -13.46 -22.69 -11.15
CA ASP A 107 -14.36 -23.62 -11.91
C ASP A 107 -15.86 -23.29 -11.72
N GLY A 108 -16.21 -21.99 -11.67
CA GLY A 108 -17.60 -21.54 -11.54
C GLY A 108 -18.16 -21.59 -10.10
N GLU A 109 -17.38 -21.98 -9.12
CA GLU A 109 -17.77 -21.95 -7.70
C GLU A 109 -17.05 -20.80 -6.95
N VAL A 110 -17.62 -20.41 -5.80
CA VAL A 110 -17.06 -19.34 -4.94
C VAL A 110 -16.62 -19.95 -3.61
N TYR A 111 -15.36 -19.70 -3.26
CA TYR A 111 -14.72 -20.25 -2.09
C TYR A 111 -14.29 -19.16 -1.09
N PRO A 112 -14.46 -19.35 0.22
CA PRO A 112 -13.93 -18.43 1.22
C PRO A 112 -12.41 -18.56 1.33
N LEU A 113 -11.69 -17.41 1.43
CA LEU A 113 -10.25 -17.34 1.67
C LEU A 113 -9.96 -16.52 2.94
N PRO A 114 -8.79 -16.71 3.61
CA PRO A 114 -7.72 -17.72 3.33
C PRO A 114 -8.26 -19.16 3.40
N ILE A 115 -7.55 -20.09 2.74
CA ILE A 115 -7.93 -21.51 2.75
C ILE A 115 -8.23 -21.96 4.17
N ASN A 116 -9.46 -22.40 4.41
CA ASN A 116 -9.98 -22.79 5.71
C ASN A 116 -10.77 -24.12 5.62
N LEU A 117 -11.28 -24.61 6.73
CA LEU A 117 -12.02 -25.88 6.75
C LEU A 117 -13.25 -25.86 5.81
N GLY A 118 -13.90 -24.69 5.66
CA GLY A 118 -15.00 -24.52 4.71
C GLY A 118 -14.52 -24.65 3.27
N THR A 119 -13.42 -23.98 2.92
CA THR A 119 -12.78 -24.06 1.60
C THR A 119 -12.40 -25.51 1.27
N ILE A 120 -11.75 -26.23 2.22
CA ILE A 120 -11.30 -27.61 2.04
C ILE A 120 -12.52 -28.52 1.82
N ASN A 121 -13.54 -28.44 2.68
CA ASN A 121 -14.70 -29.29 2.59
C ASN A 121 -15.51 -29.06 1.30
N GLN A 122 -15.66 -27.81 0.89
CA GLN A 122 -16.33 -27.47 -0.36
C GLN A 122 -15.53 -27.99 -1.56
N PHE A 123 -14.24 -27.72 -1.62
CA PHE A 123 -13.38 -28.08 -2.75
C PHE A 123 -13.30 -29.62 -2.96
N PHE A 124 -13.22 -30.38 -1.88
CA PHE A 124 -13.16 -31.84 -1.97
C PHE A 124 -14.53 -32.54 -1.87
N HIS A 125 -15.64 -31.76 -1.88
CA HIS A 125 -17.02 -32.27 -1.71
C HIS A 125 -17.16 -33.25 -0.53
N ALA A 126 -16.59 -32.86 0.62
CA ALA A 126 -16.43 -33.71 1.79
C ALA A 126 -16.90 -33.02 3.08
N HIS A 127 -16.87 -33.77 4.19
CA HIS A 127 -17.20 -33.30 5.53
C HIS A 127 -16.07 -33.64 6.51
N TYR A 128 -14.85 -33.27 6.18
CA TYR A 128 -13.69 -33.53 7.02
C TYR A 128 -13.78 -32.77 8.35
N THR A 129 -13.43 -33.45 9.42
CA THR A 129 -13.08 -32.83 10.70
C THR A 129 -11.74 -32.08 10.56
N PRO A 130 -11.40 -31.16 11.50
CA PRO A 130 -10.09 -30.50 11.51
C PRO A 130 -8.90 -31.46 11.40
N ALA A 131 -8.95 -32.59 12.08
CA ALA A 131 -7.87 -33.59 12.06
C ALA A 131 -7.76 -34.31 10.71
N GLU A 132 -8.87 -34.70 10.12
CA GLU A 132 -8.91 -35.34 8.80
C GLU A 132 -8.45 -34.38 7.69
N ALA A 133 -8.92 -33.12 7.71
CA ALA A 133 -8.47 -32.11 6.77
C ALA A 133 -6.96 -31.84 6.88
N LYS A 134 -6.43 -31.80 8.11
CA LYS A 134 -4.99 -31.63 8.32
C LYS A 134 -4.21 -32.80 7.75
N ALA A 135 -4.65 -34.07 8.05
CA ALA A 135 -4.01 -35.26 7.53
C ALA A 135 -4.05 -35.31 5.98
N LEU A 136 -5.16 -34.90 5.35
CA LEU A 136 -5.28 -34.83 3.90
C LEU A 136 -4.26 -33.88 3.30
N ILE A 137 -4.16 -32.64 3.85
CA ILE A 137 -3.20 -31.65 3.36
C ILE A 137 -1.76 -32.14 3.56
N GLU A 138 -1.43 -32.70 4.70
CA GLU A 138 -0.10 -33.28 4.97
C GLU A 138 0.24 -34.43 4.00
N GLN A 139 -0.73 -35.27 3.68
CA GLN A 139 -0.56 -36.35 2.70
C GLN A 139 -0.29 -35.76 1.29
N GLN A 140 -1.08 -34.78 0.84
CA GLN A 140 -0.93 -34.20 -0.48
C GLN A 140 0.36 -33.33 -0.61
N ALA A 141 0.73 -32.63 0.44
CA ALA A 141 1.98 -31.88 0.53
C ALA A 141 3.20 -32.81 0.56
N GLY A 142 3.01 -34.05 0.99
CA GLY A 142 4.02 -35.11 1.04
C GLY A 142 4.59 -35.50 -0.32
N GLU A 143 3.97 -35.13 -1.43
CA GLU A 143 4.48 -35.35 -2.80
C GLU A 143 5.92 -34.84 -2.97
N LEU A 144 6.23 -33.67 -2.38
CA LEU A 144 7.55 -33.03 -2.42
C LEU A 144 8.24 -32.98 -1.06
N ALA A 145 7.78 -33.81 -0.09
CA ALA A 145 8.36 -33.83 1.25
C ALA A 145 9.84 -34.18 1.23
N GLY A 146 10.66 -33.44 1.98
CA GLY A 146 12.09 -33.69 2.12
C GLY A 146 12.92 -33.23 0.92
N THR A 147 12.31 -32.62 -0.12
CA THR A 147 13.05 -31.98 -1.21
C THR A 147 13.26 -30.50 -0.91
N ASP A 148 14.34 -29.92 -1.43
CA ASP A 148 14.52 -28.48 -1.42
C ASP A 148 13.71 -27.88 -2.58
N PRO A 149 12.75 -26.96 -2.33
CA PRO A 149 11.89 -26.43 -3.39
C PRO A 149 12.71 -25.57 -4.36
N ALA A 150 12.73 -25.96 -5.63
CA ALA A 150 13.50 -25.27 -6.66
C ALA A 150 12.90 -23.90 -7.03
N ASN A 151 11.60 -23.76 -6.88
CA ASN A 151 10.82 -22.60 -7.30
C ASN A 151 9.57 -22.40 -6.45
N LEU A 152 8.77 -21.38 -6.77
CA LEU A 152 7.54 -21.05 -6.07
C LEU A 152 6.47 -22.15 -6.22
N ASN A 153 6.38 -22.80 -7.39
CA ASN A 153 5.45 -23.90 -7.63
C ASN A 153 5.69 -25.07 -6.65
N ASP A 154 6.96 -25.53 -6.55
CA ASP A 154 7.34 -26.61 -5.63
C ASP A 154 7.04 -26.23 -4.18
N LYS A 155 7.38 -24.98 -3.81
CA LYS A 155 7.12 -24.46 -2.47
C LYS A 155 5.64 -24.40 -2.14
N GLY A 156 4.81 -23.97 -3.07
CA GLY A 156 3.35 -23.93 -2.91
C GLY A 156 2.77 -25.32 -2.69
N ILE A 157 3.17 -26.31 -3.49
CA ILE A 157 2.74 -27.71 -3.37
C ILE A 157 3.16 -28.29 -2.01
N GLN A 158 4.40 -28.01 -1.56
CA GLN A 158 4.86 -28.44 -0.23
C GLN A 158 4.05 -27.85 0.93
N LEU A 159 3.43 -26.69 0.75
CA LEU A 159 2.71 -26.02 1.81
C LEU A 159 1.26 -26.48 1.94
N ILE A 160 0.57 -26.73 0.80
CA ILE A 160 -0.88 -26.95 0.80
C ILE A 160 -1.34 -28.13 -0.06
N GLY A 161 -0.41 -28.86 -0.67
CA GLY A 161 -0.71 -29.93 -1.63
C GLY A 161 -1.07 -29.38 -3.03
N ARG A 162 -0.86 -30.22 -4.03
CA ARG A 162 -1.04 -29.85 -5.45
C ARG A 162 -2.46 -29.40 -5.78
N PRO A 163 -3.55 -30.08 -5.37
CA PRO A 163 -4.90 -29.69 -5.77
C PRO A 163 -5.27 -28.26 -5.35
N LEU A 164 -5.06 -27.90 -4.08
CA LEU A 164 -5.37 -26.56 -3.59
C LEU A 164 -4.41 -25.51 -4.14
N TYR A 165 -3.15 -25.86 -4.37
CA TYR A 165 -2.17 -24.98 -4.99
C TYR A 165 -2.58 -24.63 -6.43
N GLU A 166 -2.93 -25.61 -7.24
CA GLU A 166 -3.33 -25.39 -8.64
C GLU A 166 -4.63 -24.60 -8.73
N ALA A 167 -5.60 -24.89 -7.85
CA ALA A 167 -6.89 -24.20 -7.83
C ALA A 167 -6.81 -22.72 -7.43
N PHE A 168 -6.06 -22.39 -6.38
CA PHE A 168 -6.18 -21.03 -5.77
C PHE A 168 -4.92 -20.18 -5.87
N ILE A 169 -3.74 -20.78 -6.12
CA ILE A 169 -2.47 -20.06 -6.01
C ILE A 169 -1.77 -19.92 -7.36
N LYS A 170 -1.66 -20.99 -8.12
CA LYS A 170 -0.83 -21.05 -9.33
C LYS A 170 -1.14 -19.94 -10.32
N ASN A 171 -2.36 -19.92 -10.85
CA ASN A 171 -2.73 -18.95 -11.88
C ASN A 171 -2.88 -17.53 -11.31
N TYR A 172 -3.40 -17.40 -10.09
CA TYR A 172 -3.46 -16.11 -9.39
C TYR A 172 -2.07 -15.48 -9.27
N THR A 173 -1.10 -16.26 -8.80
CA THR A 173 0.31 -15.81 -8.67
C THR A 173 0.93 -15.54 -10.03
N GLY A 174 0.68 -16.40 -11.03
CA GLY A 174 1.15 -16.19 -12.39
C GLY A 174 0.65 -14.86 -12.99
N LYS A 175 -0.63 -14.53 -12.80
CA LYS A 175 -1.20 -13.23 -13.20
C LYS A 175 -0.59 -12.08 -12.41
N GLN A 176 -0.46 -12.24 -11.09
CA GLN A 176 0.10 -11.22 -10.23
C GLN A 176 1.56 -10.87 -10.60
N TRP A 177 2.37 -11.87 -10.97
CA TRP A 177 3.77 -11.69 -11.32
C TRP A 177 4.03 -11.62 -12.82
N GLN A 178 3.02 -11.89 -13.66
CA GLN A 178 3.18 -12.01 -15.12
C GLN A 178 4.32 -12.97 -15.51
N THR A 179 4.51 -14.01 -14.73
CA THR A 179 5.59 -14.98 -14.83
C THR A 179 5.07 -16.32 -14.34
N ASP A 180 5.44 -17.41 -15.03
CA ASP A 180 5.07 -18.74 -14.56
C ASP A 180 5.65 -18.99 -13.16
N PRO A 181 4.85 -19.49 -12.19
CA PRO A 181 5.33 -19.77 -10.83
C PRO A 181 6.52 -20.75 -10.76
N SER A 182 6.72 -21.58 -11.77
CA SER A 182 7.91 -22.44 -11.88
C SER A 182 9.21 -21.67 -12.17
N GLU A 183 9.12 -20.45 -12.66
CA GLU A 183 10.26 -19.55 -12.90
C GLU A 183 10.49 -18.56 -11.75
N LEU A 184 9.57 -18.50 -10.79
CA LEU A 184 9.65 -17.61 -9.64
C LEU A 184 10.40 -18.24 -8.47
N PRO A 185 11.23 -17.48 -7.72
CA PRO A 185 11.93 -18.00 -6.56
C PRO A 185 10.97 -18.52 -5.47
N ALA A 186 11.29 -19.65 -4.85
CA ALA A 186 10.53 -20.24 -3.73
C ALA A 186 10.36 -19.26 -2.54
N ALA A 187 11.29 -18.34 -2.36
CA ALA A 187 11.28 -17.34 -1.29
C ALA A 187 10.13 -16.33 -1.38
N ILE A 188 9.47 -16.19 -2.53
CA ILE A 188 8.28 -15.33 -2.70
C ILE A 188 7.13 -15.84 -1.84
N ILE A 189 6.94 -17.17 -1.75
CA ILE A 189 5.96 -17.78 -0.85
C ILE A 189 6.67 -18.37 0.38
N LYS A 190 6.70 -17.59 1.46
CA LYS A 190 7.24 -18.11 2.74
C LYS A 190 6.27 -19.02 3.46
N ARG A 191 4.98 -18.74 3.35
CA ARG A 191 3.87 -19.47 3.97
C ARG A 191 2.58 -19.25 3.18
N LEU A 192 1.74 -20.27 3.13
CA LEU A 192 0.34 -20.13 2.73
C LEU A 192 -0.50 -20.46 3.97
N PRO A 193 -1.34 -19.56 4.46
CA PRO A 193 -2.13 -19.82 5.65
C PRO A 193 -3.24 -20.83 5.32
N VAL A 194 -3.18 -22.00 5.97
CA VAL A 194 -4.28 -22.96 5.98
C VAL A 194 -4.85 -23.01 7.38
N ARG A 195 -6.16 -22.91 7.50
CA ARG A 195 -6.87 -22.94 8.77
C ARG A 195 -7.76 -24.16 8.86
N PHE A 196 -7.56 -24.97 9.88
CA PHE A 196 -8.38 -26.17 10.13
C PHE A 196 -9.57 -25.85 11.05
N ASN A 197 -10.21 -24.71 10.80
CA ASN A 197 -11.47 -24.24 11.39
C ASN A 197 -12.20 -23.37 10.36
N TYR A 198 -13.39 -22.84 10.67
CA TYR A 198 -14.20 -22.02 9.77
C TYR A 198 -13.90 -20.50 9.86
N ASP A 199 -12.80 -20.10 10.50
CA ASP A 199 -12.40 -18.70 10.56
C ASP A 199 -11.88 -18.24 9.18
N ASN A 200 -12.63 -17.36 8.52
CA ASN A 200 -12.32 -16.78 7.23
C ASN A 200 -11.92 -15.28 7.30
N ARG A 201 -11.66 -14.75 8.50
CA ARG A 201 -11.12 -13.38 8.62
C ARG A 201 -9.77 -13.30 7.91
N TYR A 202 -9.58 -12.27 7.11
CA TYR A 202 -8.32 -12.12 6.37
C TYR A 202 -7.15 -11.82 7.30
N PHE A 203 -7.31 -10.81 8.17
CA PHE A 203 -6.30 -10.43 9.16
C PHE A 203 -6.46 -11.21 10.47
N LYS A 204 -5.37 -11.29 11.23
CA LYS A 204 -5.33 -11.86 12.59
C LYS A 204 -5.04 -10.80 13.65
N ASP A 205 -5.02 -9.53 13.24
CA ASP A 205 -4.70 -8.42 14.12
C ASP A 205 -5.78 -8.19 15.18
N THR A 206 -5.37 -7.53 16.26
CA THR A 206 -6.24 -7.23 17.40
C THR A 206 -7.34 -6.25 17.00
N TRP A 207 -7.01 -5.28 16.15
CA TRP A 207 -7.92 -4.25 15.64
C TRP A 207 -7.90 -4.24 14.12
N GLU A 208 -9.06 -4.14 13.52
CA GLU A 208 -9.27 -3.90 12.10
C GLU A 208 -10.56 -3.09 11.90
N GLY A 209 -10.65 -2.33 10.83
CA GLY A 209 -11.81 -1.52 10.49
C GLY A 209 -11.50 -0.52 9.39
N LEU A 210 -12.48 0.24 9.00
CA LEU A 210 -12.35 1.35 8.06
C LEU A 210 -12.60 2.67 8.79
N PRO A 211 -11.92 3.77 8.42
CA PRO A 211 -12.23 5.08 9.00
C PRO A 211 -13.70 5.43 8.79
N ALA A 212 -14.42 5.80 9.84
CA ALA A 212 -15.87 6.01 9.78
C ALA A 212 -16.27 7.12 8.80
N ASP A 213 -15.45 8.16 8.68
CA ASP A 213 -15.68 9.28 7.77
C ASP A 213 -14.93 9.13 6.43
N GLY A 214 -14.18 8.03 6.24
CA GLY A 214 -13.34 7.76 5.08
C GLY A 214 -11.87 8.12 5.29
N TYR A 215 -11.02 7.58 4.40
CA TYR A 215 -9.56 7.72 4.54
C TYR A 215 -9.09 9.17 4.36
N THR A 216 -9.58 9.86 3.35
CA THR A 216 -9.17 11.25 3.09
C THR A 216 -9.57 12.17 4.24
N ALA A 217 -10.82 12.07 4.72
CA ALA A 217 -11.30 12.86 5.86
C ALA A 217 -10.49 12.59 7.14
N TRP A 218 -10.08 11.34 7.38
CA TRP A 218 -9.16 11.02 8.48
C TRP A 218 -7.83 11.76 8.34
N MET A 219 -7.23 11.71 7.16
CA MET A 219 -5.92 12.34 6.90
C MET A 219 -5.98 13.87 6.91
N GLU A 220 -7.08 14.48 6.46
CA GLU A 220 -7.33 15.91 6.61
C GLU A 220 -7.33 16.35 8.09
N LYS A 221 -7.98 15.56 8.96
CA LYS A 221 -7.98 15.84 10.41
C LYS A 221 -6.59 15.74 11.06
N MET A 222 -5.69 14.92 10.50
CA MET A 222 -4.31 14.83 11.01
C MET A 222 -3.52 16.13 10.80
N ILE A 223 -3.83 16.88 9.77
CA ILE A 223 -3.11 18.08 9.36
C ILE A 223 -3.94 19.36 9.51
N ASP A 224 -5.07 19.31 10.21
CA ASP A 224 -5.91 20.48 10.53
C ASP A 224 -5.23 21.34 11.62
N ASP A 225 -4.15 22.00 11.23
CA ASP A 225 -3.40 22.93 12.07
C ASP A 225 -2.87 24.09 11.22
N PRO A 226 -3.06 25.37 11.64
CA PRO A 226 -2.67 26.55 10.85
C PRO A 226 -1.16 26.66 10.58
N ARG A 227 -0.32 25.88 11.27
CA ARG A 227 1.12 25.81 11.05
C ARG A 227 1.52 24.82 9.97
N ILE A 228 0.57 24.00 9.48
CA ILE A 228 0.78 23.08 8.36
C ILE A 228 0.19 23.70 7.10
N THR A 229 1.01 23.82 6.08
CA THR A 229 0.57 24.23 4.73
C THR A 229 0.81 23.07 3.76
N VAL A 230 -0.11 22.89 2.82
CA VAL A 230 -0.02 21.81 1.82
C VAL A 230 -0.09 22.45 0.43
N GLU A 231 0.83 22.07 -0.45
CA GLU A 231 0.85 22.47 -1.84
C GLU A 231 0.91 21.20 -2.71
N LEU A 232 -0.10 21.01 -3.54
CA LEU A 232 -0.27 19.84 -4.39
C LEU A 232 0.10 20.15 -5.84
N GLY A 233 0.44 19.14 -6.65
CA GLY A 233 0.90 19.30 -8.02
C GLY A 233 2.32 19.87 -8.12
N VAL A 234 3.13 19.74 -7.06
CA VAL A 234 4.49 20.28 -6.99
C VAL A 234 5.52 19.16 -7.11
N ASP A 235 6.34 19.20 -8.15
CA ASP A 235 7.48 18.30 -8.28
C ASP A 235 8.71 18.85 -7.54
N PHE A 236 9.19 18.14 -6.54
CA PHE A 236 10.37 18.49 -5.75
C PHE A 236 11.65 18.67 -6.58
N PHE A 237 11.71 18.08 -7.77
CA PHE A 237 12.89 18.13 -8.65
C PHE A 237 12.75 19.18 -9.75
N ASP A 238 11.61 19.84 -9.87
CA ASP A 238 11.42 20.97 -10.80
C ASP A 238 12.09 22.22 -10.22
N GLU A 239 13.20 22.64 -10.84
CA GLU A 239 13.99 23.79 -10.41
C GLU A 239 13.25 25.13 -10.49
N SER A 240 12.11 25.19 -11.17
CA SER A 240 11.25 26.39 -11.22
C SER A 240 10.41 26.54 -9.95
N GLN A 241 10.27 25.50 -9.15
CA GLN A 241 9.47 25.51 -7.93
C GLN A 241 10.22 26.15 -6.75
N PRO A 242 9.55 26.92 -5.88
CA PRO A 242 10.20 27.64 -4.78
C PRO A 242 10.78 26.72 -3.69
N TYR A 243 10.22 25.51 -3.53
CA TYR A 243 10.65 24.49 -2.55
C TYR A 243 11.31 23.28 -3.20
N ASN A 244 12.05 23.50 -4.31
CA ASN A 244 12.77 22.42 -4.97
C ASN A 244 14.01 21.98 -4.17
N LYS A 245 14.53 20.78 -4.53
CA LYS A 245 15.68 20.17 -3.86
C LYS A 245 16.88 21.10 -3.70
N LYS A 246 17.28 21.79 -4.78
CA LYS A 246 18.47 22.66 -4.78
C LYS A 246 18.31 23.86 -3.85
N VAL A 247 17.14 24.48 -3.89
CA VAL A 247 16.83 25.64 -3.04
C VAL A 247 16.86 25.25 -1.57
N LEU A 248 16.20 24.17 -1.20
CA LEU A 248 16.13 23.74 0.21
C LEU A 248 17.49 23.27 0.74
N GLN A 249 18.28 22.54 -0.08
CA GLN A 249 19.65 22.16 0.30
C GLN A 249 20.54 23.40 0.52
N ALA A 250 20.48 24.38 -0.38
CA ALA A 250 21.26 25.61 -0.25
C ALA A 250 20.86 26.42 0.99
N ALA A 251 19.59 26.43 1.34
CA ALA A 251 19.05 27.11 2.53
C ALA A 251 19.26 26.33 3.83
N GLY A 252 19.68 25.07 3.76
CA GLY A 252 19.86 24.19 4.92
C GLY A 252 18.55 23.82 5.63
N VAL A 253 17.41 23.92 4.93
CA VAL A 253 16.09 23.57 5.47
C VAL A 253 16.00 22.06 5.65
N PRO A 254 15.55 21.56 6.82
CA PRO A 254 15.27 20.15 7.03
C PRO A 254 14.19 19.65 6.08
N VAL A 255 14.44 18.45 5.50
CA VAL A 255 13.53 17.81 4.55
C VAL A 255 13.19 16.39 5.00
N VAL A 256 11.92 16.00 4.94
CA VAL A 256 11.48 14.61 4.97
C VAL A 256 11.07 14.20 3.57
N TYR A 257 11.76 13.23 2.99
CA TYR A 257 11.51 12.75 1.64
C TYR A 257 10.88 11.36 1.65
N THR A 258 9.69 11.23 1.05
CA THR A 258 8.94 9.97 1.01
C THR A 258 8.75 9.40 -0.39
N GLY A 259 9.30 10.05 -1.41
CA GLY A 259 9.31 9.56 -2.79
C GLY A 259 10.33 8.44 -3.03
N PRO A 260 10.42 7.91 -4.27
CA PRO A 260 11.39 6.87 -4.62
C PRO A 260 12.82 7.32 -4.36
N VAL A 261 13.57 6.50 -3.60
CA VAL A 261 14.94 6.86 -3.18
C VAL A 261 15.91 6.95 -4.35
N ASP A 262 15.75 6.13 -5.37
CA ASP A 262 16.55 6.17 -6.60
C ASP A 262 16.30 7.45 -7.40
N ARG A 263 15.05 7.94 -7.46
CA ARG A 263 14.72 9.24 -8.05
C ARG A 263 15.39 10.40 -7.32
N TYR A 264 15.51 10.34 -5.99
CA TYR A 264 16.20 11.38 -5.23
C TYR A 264 17.66 11.56 -5.67
N PHE A 265 18.30 10.48 -6.07
CA PHE A 265 19.67 10.45 -6.56
C PHE A 265 19.78 10.36 -8.11
N ASP A 266 18.73 10.82 -8.81
CA ASP A 266 18.68 10.89 -10.27
C ASP A 266 19.00 9.54 -10.96
N TYR A 267 18.60 8.43 -10.30
CA TYR A 267 18.80 7.06 -10.77
C TYR A 267 20.27 6.70 -11.11
N GLU A 268 21.24 7.40 -10.52
CA GLU A 268 22.68 7.28 -10.87
C GLU A 268 23.29 5.89 -10.66
N LEU A 269 22.68 5.06 -9.79
CA LEU A 269 23.08 3.67 -9.56
C LEU A 269 22.21 2.66 -10.32
N GLY A 270 21.16 3.13 -11.01
CA GLY A 270 20.16 2.32 -11.70
C GLY A 270 18.80 2.36 -11.01
N ASP A 271 17.79 1.77 -11.68
CA ASP A 271 16.40 1.78 -11.24
C ASP A 271 16.10 0.63 -10.27
N LEU A 272 15.48 0.94 -9.14
CA LEU A 272 14.86 -0.04 -8.26
C LEU A 272 13.55 -0.55 -8.89
N LYS A 273 13.36 -1.85 -8.88
CA LYS A 273 12.20 -2.47 -9.55
C LYS A 273 10.97 -2.48 -8.68
N TRP A 274 9.87 -2.05 -9.26
CA TRP A 274 8.57 -2.00 -8.62
C TRP A 274 7.52 -2.79 -9.41
N ARG A 275 6.51 -3.25 -8.69
CA ARG A 275 5.23 -3.68 -9.27
C ARG A 275 4.27 -2.50 -9.22
N THR A 276 3.43 -2.41 -10.24
CA THR A 276 2.29 -1.49 -10.31
C THR A 276 1.00 -2.25 -10.60
N VAL A 277 -0.12 -1.60 -10.43
CA VAL A 277 -1.44 -2.11 -10.77
C VAL A 277 -2.20 -1.11 -11.62
N ASP A 278 -2.88 -1.61 -12.63
CA ASP A 278 -3.85 -0.86 -13.40
C ASP A 278 -5.26 -1.30 -12.99
N PHE A 279 -6.20 -0.36 -12.99
CA PHE A 279 -7.59 -0.63 -12.67
C PHE A 279 -8.46 -0.35 -13.87
N LYS A 280 -9.39 -1.29 -14.15
CA LYS A 280 -10.47 -1.06 -15.10
C LYS A 280 -11.77 -0.92 -14.34
N GLU A 281 -12.38 0.25 -14.45
CA GLU A 281 -13.68 0.53 -13.85
C GLU A 281 -14.79 -0.08 -14.70
N VAL A 282 -15.69 -0.79 -14.05
CA VAL A 282 -16.92 -1.35 -14.65
C VAL A 282 -18.11 -0.95 -13.81
N ARG A 283 -19.11 -0.35 -14.43
CA ARG A 283 -20.35 0.10 -13.78
C ARG A 283 -21.50 -0.83 -14.14
N TYR A 284 -22.33 -1.14 -13.14
CA TYR A 284 -23.50 -2.00 -13.28
C TYR A 284 -24.76 -1.27 -12.85
N ASP A 285 -25.86 -1.50 -13.60
CA ASP A 285 -27.20 -1.00 -13.28
C ASP A 285 -27.91 -1.95 -12.29
N GLU A 286 -27.26 -2.25 -11.20
CA GLU A 286 -27.73 -3.07 -10.07
C GLU A 286 -27.04 -2.60 -8.77
N GLY A 287 -27.66 -2.89 -7.64
CA GLY A 287 -27.20 -2.34 -6.36
C GLY A 287 -25.98 -3.05 -5.78
N ASP A 288 -25.72 -4.29 -6.18
CA ASP A 288 -24.65 -5.15 -5.70
C ASP A 288 -24.36 -6.22 -6.75
N HIS A 289 -23.10 -6.41 -7.11
CA HIS A 289 -22.71 -7.35 -8.17
C HIS A 289 -22.10 -8.64 -7.61
N PHE A 290 -21.23 -8.53 -6.61
CA PHE A 290 -20.50 -9.67 -6.04
C PHE A 290 -20.99 -10.10 -4.65
N GLY A 291 -21.76 -9.29 -3.95
CA GLY A 291 -22.15 -9.56 -2.57
C GLY A 291 -20.98 -9.55 -1.58
N CYS A 292 -19.82 -9.07 -1.99
CA CYS A 292 -18.64 -8.97 -1.15
C CYS A 292 -17.70 -7.86 -1.67
N PRO A 293 -16.85 -7.29 -0.79
CA PRO A 293 -15.98 -6.19 -1.20
C PRO A 293 -14.82 -6.59 -2.10
N VAL A 294 -14.33 -7.84 -2.01
CA VAL A 294 -13.20 -8.33 -2.81
C VAL A 294 -13.43 -9.77 -3.24
N MET A 295 -13.41 -9.98 -4.56
CA MET A 295 -13.44 -11.29 -5.19
C MET A 295 -12.13 -11.54 -5.93
N ASN A 296 -11.40 -12.60 -5.58
CA ASN A 296 -10.22 -13.06 -6.31
C ASN A 296 -10.64 -13.98 -7.46
N PHE A 297 -9.91 -13.94 -8.55
CA PHE A 297 -10.13 -14.80 -9.71
C PHE A 297 -8.91 -15.69 -9.88
N SER A 298 -9.10 -16.99 -9.59
CA SER A 298 -8.01 -17.96 -9.59
C SER A 298 -7.80 -18.62 -10.95
N ASP A 299 -8.81 -18.59 -11.84
CA ASP A 299 -8.76 -19.27 -13.13
C ASP A 299 -7.93 -18.50 -14.17
N ALA A 300 -7.34 -19.23 -15.11
CA ALA A 300 -6.41 -18.67 -16.10
C ALA A 300 -7.10 -17.85 -17.19
N ASP A 301 -8.37 -18.12 -17.47
CA ASP A 301 -9.19 -17.45 -18.50
C ASP A 301 -9.66 -16.05 -18.07
N VAL A 302 -9.61 -15.74 -16.78
CA VAL A 302 -9.88 -14.40 -16.25
C VAL A 302 -8.58 -13.61 -16.18
N PRO A 303 -8.43 -12.48 -16.92
CA PRO A 303 -7.13 -11.80 -17.06
C PRO A 303 -6.71 -10.96 -15.84
N TYR A 304 -7.64 -10.56 -14.99
CA TYR A 304 -7.37 -9.79 -13.77
C TYR A 304 -7.23 -10.70 -12.53
N THR A 305 -6.56 -10.19 -11.52
CA THR A 305 -6.30 -10.94 -10.28
C THR A 305 -7.48 -10.90 -9.33
N ARG A 306 -8.13 -9.73 -9.21
CA ARG A 306 -9.28 -9.54 -8.33
C ARG A 306 -10.18 -8.42 -8.85
N ALA A 307 -11.41 -8.44 -8.36
CA ALA A 307 -12.36 -7.35 -8.51
C ALA A 307 -12.70 -6.78 -7.14
N ILE A 308 -12.86 -5.46 -7.08
CA ILE A 308 -13.16 -4.72 -5.85
C ILE A 308 -14.50 -4.03 -6.04
N GLU A 309 -15.48 -4.34 -5.21
CA GLU A 309 -16.77 -3.67 -5.14
C GLU A 309 -16.84 -2.79 -3.90
N PHE A 310 -16.57 -1.50 -4.09
CA PHE A 310 -16.32 -0.57 -2.97
C PHE A 310 -17.52 -0.36 -2.05
N LYS A 311 -18.75 -0.48 -2.55
CA LYS A 311 -19.96 -0.34 -1.73
C LYS A 311 -19.99 -1.30 -0.54
N ASN A 312 -19.44 -2.50 -0.74
CA ASN A 312 -19.45 -3.58 0.24
C ASN A 312 -18.44 -3.40 1.37
N PHE A 313 -17.56 -2.38 1.30
CA PHE A 313 -16.70 -2.02 2.42
C PHE A 313 -17.43 -1.29 3.56
N ASN A 314 -18.47 -0.50 3.22
CA ASN A 314 -19.18 0.33 4.19
C ASN A 314 -20.69 0.00 4.20
N PRO A 315 -21.10 -1.20 4.64
CA PRO A 315 -22.51 -1.57 4.69
C PRO A 315 -23.32 -0.67 5.64
N GLU A 316 -22.70 -0.01 6.60
CA GLU A 316 -23.33 0.95 7.50
C GLU A 316 -23.78 2.25 6.79
N ARG A 317 -23.27 2.51 5.58
CA ARG A 317 -23.63 3.67 4.74
C ARG A 317 -24.65 3.32 3.64
N HIS A 318 -25.31 2.19 3.70
CA HIS A 318 -26.26 1.76 2.65
C HIS A 318 -27.34 2.79 2.33
N ASP A 319 -27.85 3.53 3.32
CA ASP A 319 -28.86 4.56 3.10
C ASP A 319 -28.37 5.75 2.24
N ALA A 320 -27.07 5.97 2.18
CA ALA A 320 -26.44 7.01 1.36
C ALA A 320 -26.00 6.51 -0.01
N GLN A 321 -26.01 5.20 -0.23
CA GLN A 321 -25.59 4.57 -1.48
C GLN A 321 -26.75 4.40 -2.45
N ASN A 322 -26.49 4.51 -3.75
CA ASN A 322 -27.49 4.27 -4.79
C ASN A 322 -27.89 2.77 -4.82
N PRO A 323 -29.17 2.42 -4.54
CA PRO A 323 -29.58 1.02 -4.48
C PRO A 323 -29.65 0.33 -5.86
N ASN A 324 -29.52 1.08 -6.95
CA ASN A 324 -29.70 0.57 -8.32
C ASN A 324 -28.39 0.61 -9.14
N LYS A 325 -27.26 1.05 -8.54
CA LYS A 325 -25.98 1.15 -9.25
C LYS A 325 -24.84 0.75 -8.35
N THR A 326 -23.87 0.05 -8.95
CA THR A 326 -22.61 -0.25 -8.30
C THR A 326 -21.44 -0.04 -9.24
N VAL A 327 -20.24 0.08 -8.68
CA VAL A 327 -18.99 0.18 -9.42
C VAL A 327 -18.00 -0.86 -8.90
N VAL A 328 -17.41 -1.56 -9.85
CA VAL A 328 -16.40 -2.60 -9.61
C VAL A 328 -15.11 -2.20 -10.31
N TRP A 329 -14.00 -2.38 -9.63
CA TRP A 329 -12.68 -2.21 -10.24
C TRP A 329 -11.99 -3.55 -10.41
N GLU A 330 -11.68 -3.92 -11.66
CA GLU A 330 -10.85 -5.07 -12.03
C GLU A 330 -9.37 -4.68 -11.90
N GLU A 331 -8.60 -5.45 -11.14
CA GLU A 331 -7.18 -5.18 -10.85
C GLU A 331 -6.25 -6.01 -11.72
N TYR A 332 -5.36 -5.34 -12.45
CA TYR A 332 -4.33 -5.91 -13.32
C TYR A 332 -2.95 -5.57 -12.79
N SER A 333 -2.16 -6.57 -12.44
CA SER A 333 -0.80 -6.37 -11.96
C SER A 333 0.22 -6.42 -13.09
N ARG A 334 1.20 -5.52 -13.08
CA ARG A 334 2.33 -5.53 -14.02
C ARG A 334 3.62 -5.00 -13.37
N PHE A 335 4.74 -5.14 -14.06
CA PHE A 335 5.97 -4.43 -13.68
C PHE A 335 5.81 -2.93 -13.95
N ALA A 336 6.30 -2.10 -13.02
CA ALA A 336 6.30 -0.66 -13.20
C ALA A 336 7.43 -0.23 -14.13
N GLU A 337 7.14 0.77 -14.97
CA GLU A 337 8.10 1.53 -15.74
C GLU A 337 8.33 2.90 -15.09
N ARG A 338 9.33 3.65 -15.56
CA ARG A 338 9.52 5.04 -15.08
C ARG A 338 8.29 5.89 -15.40
N GLY A 339 7.77 6.55 -14.38
CA GLY A 339 6.55 7.37 -14.48
C GLY A 339 5.28 6.66 -14.02
N ASP A 340 5.32 5.34 -13.86
CA ASP A 340 4.23 4.60 -13.22
C ASP A 340 4.23 4.82 -11.70
N GLU A 341 3.06 4.65 -11.10
CA GLU A 341 2.91 4.62 -9.65
C GLU A 341 3.52 3.34 -9.07
N PRO A 342 4.52 3.43 -8.19
CA PRO A 342 5.12 2.25 -7.58
C PRO A 342 4.29 1.75 -6.41
N TYR A 343 3.84 0.48 -6.47
CA TYR A 343 3.03 -0.14 -5.42
C TYR A 343 3.84 -1.05 -4.51
N TYR A 344 4.54 -2.02 -5.10
CA TYR A 344 5.23 -3.07 -4.34
C TYR A 344 6.67 -3.23 -4.83
N PRO A 345 7.67 -3.21 -3.92
CA PRO A 345 9.05 -3.48 -4.31
C PRO A 345 9.20 -4.95 -4.77
N VAL A 346 9.93 -5.19 -5.84
CA VAL A 346 10.16 -6.55 -6.35
C VAL A 346 11.06 -7.34 -5.41
N ASN A 347 12.03 -6.66 -4.77
CA ASN A 347 12.88 -7.22 -3.72
C ASN A 347 13.71 -8.46 -4.13
N THR A 348 14.16 -8.54 -5.39
CA THR A 348 15.19 -9.53 -5.76
C THR A 348 16.47 -9.27 -4.98
N ASP A 349 17.39 -10.22 -4.96
CA ASP A 349 18.69 -10.00 -4.30
C ASP A 349 19.50 -8.89 -4.97
N ALA A 350 19.36 -8.71 -6.30
CA ALA A 350 19.92 -7.59 -7.02
C ALA A 350 19.30 -6.24 -6.57
N ASP A 351 17.98 -6.18 -6.43
CA ASP A 351 17.29 -4.99 -5.94
C ASP A 351 17.70 -4.64 -4.51
N LYS A 352 17.85 -5.64 -3.64
CA LYS A 352 18.33 -5.44 -2.25
C LYS A 352 19.74 -4.90 -2.21
N ALA A 353 20.65 -5.44 -3.07
CA ALA A 353 22.02 -4.97 -3.19
C ALA A 353 22.08 -3.53 -3.72
N LEU A 354 21.25 -3.20 -4.71
CA LEU A 354 21.11 -1.84 -5.24
C LEU A 354 20.57 -0.88 -4.19
N TYR A 355 19.49 -1.28 -3.49
CA TYR A 355 18.93 -0.45 -2.42
C TYR A 355 19.92 -0.22 -1.28
N ALA A 356 20.75 -1.19 -0.93
CA ALA A 356 21.80 -1.01 0.10
C ALA A 356 22.75 0.15 -0.24
N GLN A 357 23.06 0.34 -1.51
CA GLN A 357 23.92 1.45 -1.98
C GLN A 357 23.16 2.79 -1.87
N TYR A 358 21.90 2.86 -2.35
CA TYR A 358 21.06 4.05 -2.18
C TYR A 358 20.81 4.38 -0.70
N GLY A 359 20.58 3.36 0.13
CA GLY A 359 20.40 3.54 1.57
C GLY A 359 21.64 4.11 2.28
N ALA A 360 22.84 3.76 1.82
CA ALA A 360 24.08 4.36 2.31
C ALA A 360 24.19 5.85 1.93
N LYS A 361 23.80 6.21 0.70
CA LYS A 361 23.75 7.61 0.25
C LYS A 361 22.70 8.40 1.02
N ALA A 362 21.50 7.84 1.20
CA ALA A 362 20.41 8.47 1.95
C ALA A 362 20.79 8.77 3.41
N LYS A 363 21.54 7.88 4.06
CA LYS A 363 22.06 8.10 5.41
C LYS A 363 23.12 9.21 5.50
N ALA A 364 23.84 9.45 4.42
CA ALA A 364 24.86 10.49 4.35
C ALA A 364 24.30 11.86 3.91
N GLU A 365 23.04 11.90 3.45
CA GLU A 365 22.42 13.13 2.96
C GLU A 365 22.13 14.09 4.12
N PRO A 366 22.70 15.31 4.11
CA PRO A 366 22.55 16.22 5.23
C PRO A 366 21.13 16.78 5.33
N ASN A 367 20.64 16.98 6.55
CA ASN A 367 19.32 17.56 6.84
C ASN A 367 18.13 16.89 6.14
N THR A 368 18.29 15.67 5.64
CA THR A 368 17.23 14.94 4.92
C THR A 368 16.96 13.61 5.59
N VAL A 369 15.69 13.34 5.90
CA VAL A 369 15.19 12.07 6.45
C VAL A 369 14.39 11.35 5.37
N PHE A 370 14.79 10.14 5.04
CA PHE A 370 14.07 9.30 4.08
C PHE A 370 13.09 8.38 4.81
N GLY A 371 11.86 8.32 4.34
CA GLY A 371 10.82 7.52 4.96
C GLY A 371 9.72 7.04 4.01
N GLY A 372 8.78 6.27 4.56
CA GLY A 372 7.70 5.67 3.78
C GLY A 372 8.15 4.50 2.90
N ARG A 373 7.22 3.93 2.15
CA ARG A 373 7.46 2.74 1.32
C ARG A 373 8.51 3.00 0.24
N LEU A 374 8.40 4.14 -0.45
CA LEU A 374 9.24 4.46 -1.60
C LEU A 374 10.64 4.91 -1.17
N GLY A 375 10.73 5.75 -0.13
CA GLY A 375 12.00 6.25 0.41
C GLY A 375 12.85 5.18 1.08
N THR A 376 12.24 4.06 1.52
CA THR A 376 12.93 2.95 2.18
C THR A 376 12.91 1.64 1.40
N TYR A 377 12.34 1.63 0.20
CA TYR A 377 12.19 0.44 -0.66
C TYR A 377 11.67 -0.79 0.10
N LYS A 378 10.61 -0.60 0.91
CA LYS A 378 10.01 -1.65 1.74
C LYS A 378 8.52 -1.79 1.48
N TYR A 379 8.04 -3.02 1.59
CA TYR A 379 6.61 -3.26 1.71
C TYR A 379 6.17 -2.92 3.14
N TYR A 380 5.21 -2.01 3.26
CA TYR A 380 4.58 -1.64 4.51
C TYR A 380 3.07 -1.62 4.37
N ASP A 381 2.36 -2.18 5.33
CA ASP A 381 0.96 -1.87 5.56
C ASP A 381 0.82 -0.49 6.23
N MET A 382 -0.37 0.10 6.21
CA MET A 382 -0.61 1.45 6.74
C MET A 382 -0.12 1.61 8.18
N HIS A 383 -0.36 0.62 9.04
CA HIS A 383 0.09 0.65 10.43
C HIS A 383 1.61 0.66 10.56
N ASN A 384 2.33 -0.04 9.69
CA ASN A 384 3.79 -0.01 9.67
C ASN A 384 4.32 1.36 9.20
N VAL A 385 3.65 1.97 8.22
CA VAL A 385 4.01 3.32 7.75
C VAL A 385 3.89 4.33 8.89
N ILE A 386 2.79 4.29 9.63
CA ILE A 386 2.55 5.19 10.77
C ILE A 386 3.57 4.94 11.90
N ASP A 387 3.81 3.68 12.27
CA ASP A 387 4.76 3.35 13.34
C ASP A 387 6.19 3.80 13.01
N THR A 388 6.61 3.57 11.76
CA THR A 388 7.93 4.03 11.29
C THR A 388 8.00 5.55 11.19
N ALA A 389 6.90 6.23 10.88
CA ALA A 389 6.85 7.70 10.86
C ALA A 389 6.97 8.30 12.26
N LEU A 390 6.25 7.74 13.25
CA LEU A 390 6.36 8.14 14.66
C LEU A 390 7.80 7.97 15.16
N THR A 391 8.42 6.84 14.84
CA THR A 391 9.81 6.54 15.23
C THR A 391 10.80 7.47 14.51
N ALA A 392 10.63 7.70 13.20
CA ALA A 392 11.49 8.60 12.45
C ALA A 392 11.38 10.05 12.96
N TYR A 393 10.19 10.48 13.34
CA TYR A 393 10.03 11.77 13.97
C TYR A 393 10.86 11.88 15.27
N GLU A 394 10.71 10.93 16.19
CA GLU A 394 11.40 10.96 17.50
C GLU A 394 12.92 10.91 17.36
N GLU A 395 13.42 10.02 16.49
CA GLU A 395 14.85 9.71 16.40
C GLU A 395 15.62 10.61 15.43
N GLN A 396 14.96 11.13 14.38
CA GLN A 396 15.65 11.80 13.29
C GLN A 396 15.15 13.24 13.06
N VAL A 397 13.82 13.46 13.01
CA VAL A 397 13.26 14.79 12.65
C VAL A 397 13.31 15.75 13.83
N ALA A 398 12.86 15.34 15.01
CA ALA A 398 12.85 16.20 16.20
C ALA A 398 14.23 16.77 16.55
N PRO A 399 15.35 16.03 16.43
CA PRO A 399 16.70 16.59 16.61
C PRO A 399 17.06 17.70 15.60
N LEU A 400 16.55 17.62 14.36
CA LEU A 400 16.79 18.66 13.34
C LEU A 400 16.03 19.96 13.64
N LEU A 401 14.86 19.86 14.30
CA LEU A 401 14.00 21.01 14.63
C LEU A 401 14.38 21.70 15.96
N LYS A 402 15.18 21.08 16.77
CA LYS A 402 15.63 21.62 18.08
C LYS A 402 16.91 22.48 18.00
N LYS A 403 17.38 22.71 16.78
CA LYS A 403 18.51 23.62 16.54
C LYS A 403 18.00 25.03 16.46
#